data_561c7ad6fcbb21b964d9a5553b1e0b21
#
_entry.id   561c7ad6fcbb21b964d9a5553b1e0b21
#
_cell.length_a   1.000
_cell.length_b   1.000
_cell.length_c   1.000
_cell.angle_alpha   90.00
_cell.angle_beta   90.00
_cell.angle_gamma   90.00
#
_symmetry.space_group_name_H-M   'P 1'
#
loop_
_entity.id
_entity.type
_entity.pdbx_description
1 polymer ?
#
loop_
_entity_poly.entity_id
_entity_poly.type
_entity_poly.pdbx_seq_one_letter_code
_entity_poly.pdbx_strand_id
1 'polypeptide(L)'
;MILIIVIILILFLVFLKEGIPCIMYHGVGLESNLSTEEFEKQIKQIKNMNTYKFEEIQELNYLIPRKSILLTFDDGYRNNYTNAYPILKKYNKKATIFLNTAYVGIDDDYLTWDQILEMYNSGLVDFQLHSHSHFSVISRIEIDGFFSVESFNKKELYREIKNIYRKEPRIGYPIFKRRGELAVYGYKLTDKFIEICDQ
;
A
#
# COMPACT_ATOMS: atom_id res chain seq x y z
N MET A 1 -37.04 19.38 -29.90
CA MET A 1 -36.49 18.03 -30.07
C MET A 1 -34.95 17.99 -29.92
N ILE A 2 -34.19 18.75 -30.69
CA ILE A 2 -32.72 18.80 -30.64
C ILE A 2 -32.20 19.18 -29.25
N LEU A 3 -32.76 20.21 -28.59
CA LEU A 3 -32.33 20.65 -27.26
C LEU A 3 -32.48 19.54 -26.18
N ILE A 4 -33.59 18.78 -26.27
CA ILE A 4 -33.83 17.65 -25.34
C ILE A 4 -32.79 16.53 -25.57
N ILE A 5 -32.45 16.24 -26.82
CA ILE A 5 -31.43 15.25 -27.16
C ILE A 5 -30.03 15.70 -26.63
N VAL A 6 -29.71 16.99 -26.80
CA VAL A 6 -28.45 17.58 -26.28
C VAL A 6 -28.40 17.51 -24.75
N ILE A 7 -29.48 17.83 -24.07
CA ILE A 7 -29.56 17.74 -22.60
C ILE A 7 -29.42 16.29 -22.14
N ILE A 8 -30.12 15.36 -22.80
CA ILE A 8 -29.97 13.92 -22.49
C ILE A 8 -28.52 13.43 -22.72
N LEU A 9 -27.89 13.89 -23.80
CA LEU A 9 -26.50 13.54 -24.11
C LEU A 9 -25.54 14.13 -23.06
N ILE A 10 -25.74 15.39 -22.64
CA ILE A 10 -24.94 16.04 -21.60
C ILE A 10 -25.15 15.33 -20.25
N LEU A 11 -26.38 15.02 -19.87
CA LEU A 11 -26.67 14.27 -18.66
C LEU A 11 -26.03 12.85 -18.72
N PHE A 12 -26.11 12.20 -19.87
CA PHE A 12 -25.46 10.90 -20.09
C PHE A 12 -23.94 11.00 -19.96
N LEU A 13 -23.31 12.01 -20.55
CA LEU A 13 -21.87 12.27 -20.44
C LEU A 13 -21.42 12.65 -19.01
N VAL A 14 -22.25 13.39 -18.28
CA VAL A 14 -21.99 13.70 -16.86
C VAL A 14 -22.12 12.44 -16.00
N PHE A 15 -23.10 11.59 -16.28
CA PHE A 15 -23.27 10.29 -15.61
C PHE A 15 -22.16 9.29 -15.92
N LEU A 16 -21.45 9.43 -17.04
CA LEU A 16 -20.30 8.57 -17.39
C LEU A 16 -19.00 8.97 -16.68
N LYS A 17 -18.97 10.13 -16.00
CA LYS A 17 -17.77 10.65 -15.32
C LYS A 17 -17.68 10.33 -13.83
N GLU A 18 -18.53 9.48 -13.28
CA GLU A 18 -18.37 9.02 -11.91
C GLU A 18 -17.17 8.09 -11.82
N GLY A 19 -16.14 8.52 -11.09
CA GLY A 19 -14.99 7.68 -10.77
C GLY A 19 -15.42 6.43 -9.99
N ILE A 20 -14.64 5.35 -10.08
CA ILE A 20 -14.88 4.14 -9.30
C ILE A 20 -14.32 4.38 -7.90
N PRO A 21 -15.12 4.17 -6.84
CA PRO A 21 -14.57 4.21 -5.49
C PRO A 21 -13.50 3.15 -5.31
N CYS A 22 -12.42 3.54 -4.62
CA CYS A 22 -11.33 2.65 -4.26
C CYS A 22 -11.17 2.66 -2.74
N ILE A 23 -11.10 1.49 -2.12
CA ILE A 23 -10.75 1.34 -0.72
C ILE A 23 -9.34 0.77 -0.67
N MET A 24 -8.45 1.50 -0.02
CA MET A 24 -7.07 1.11 0.18
C MET A 24 -6.89 0.55 1.59
N TYR A 25 -6.23 -0.59 1.68
CA TYR A 25 -5.80 -1.26 2.88
C TYR A 25 -4.27 -1.39 2.90
N HIS A 26 -3.70 -1.74 4.06
CA HIS A 26 -2.32 -2.20 4.18
C HIS A 26 -2.33 -3.62 4.75
N GLY A 27 -2.34 -3.76 6.05
CA GLY A 27 -2.45 -5.06 6.72
C GLY A 27 -3.83 -5.34 7.30
N VAL A 28 -4.14 -6.64 7.51
CA VAL A 28 -5.36 -7.11 8.18
C VAL A 28 -4.99 -8.09 9.30
N GLY A 29 -5.43 -7.80 10.53
CA GLY A 29 -5.19 -8.66 11.70
C GLY A 29 -4.68 -7.91 12.91
N LEU A 30 -4.24 -8.66 13.94
CA LEU A 30 -3.89 -8.14 15.26
C LEU A 30 -2.75 -7.08 15.26
N GLU A 31 -1.84 -7.16 14.31
CA GLU A 31 -0.70 -6.24 14.19
C GLU A 31 -1.00 -5.03 13.29
N SER A 32 -2.22 -4.94 12.78
CA SER A 32 -2.68 -3.85 11.94
C SER A 32 -3.79 -3.05 12.63
N ASN A 33 -4.07 -1.85 12.13
CA ASN A 33 -5.17 -1.01 12.63
C ASN A 33 -6.56 -1.53 12.24
N LEU A 34 -6.65 -2.68 11.56
CA LEU A 34 -7.89 -3.28 11.07
C LEU A 34 -7.93 -4.77 11.43
N SER A 35 -8.83 -5.16 12.31
CA SER A 35 -9.00 -6.57 12.67
C SER A 35 -9.57 -7.40 11.51
N THR A 36 -9.36 -8.71 11.58
CA THR A 36 -9.90 -9.65 10.56
C THR A 36 -11.43 -9.62 10.52
N GLU A 37 -12.09 -9.49 11.67
CA GLU A 37 -13.53 -9.40 11.80
C GLU A 37 -14.10 -8.11 11.19
N GLU A 38 -13.41 -6.98 11.42
CA GLU A 38 -13.81 -5.70 10.85
C GLU A 38 -13.62 -5.69 9.33
N PHE A 39 -12.52 -6.25 8.84
CA PHE A 39 -12.30 -6.42 7.42
C PHE A 39 -13.40 -7.27 6.79
N GLU A 40 -13.72 -8.44 7.37
CA GLU A 40 -14.80 -9.29 6.88
C GLU A 40 -16.15 -8.58 6.87
N LYS A 41 -16.44 -7.79 7.91
CA LYS A 41 -17.67 -6.97 7.97
C LYS A 41 -17.74 -5.96 6.82
N GLN A 42 -16.62 -5.30 6.50
CA GLN A 42 -16.54 -4.36 5.36
C GLN A 42 -16.76 -5.08 4.03
N ILE A 43 -16.09 -6.22 3.81
CA ILE A 43 -16.26 -7.03 2.59
C ILE A 43 -17.71 -7.51 2.44
N LYS A 44 -18.36 -7.89 3.54
CA LYS A 44 -19.78 -8.28 3.54
C LYS A 44 -20.72 -7.13 3.14
N GLN A 45 -20.40 -5.89 3.49
CA GLN A 45 -21.21 -4.72 3.09
C GLN A 45 -21.18 -4.51 1.57
N ILE A 46 -20.07 -4.81 0.92
CA ILE A 46 -19.90 -4.68 -0.53
C ILE A 46 -20.17 -5.99 -1.29
N LYS A 47 -20.79 -7.00 -0.67
CA LYS A 47 -21.02 -8.32 -1.28
C LYS A 47 -21.72 -8.25 -2.65
N ASN A 48 -22.62 -7.28 -2.84
CA ASN A 48 -23.40 -7.08 -4.07
C ASN A 48 -22.74 -6.10 -5.05
N MET A 49 -21.52 -5.62 -4.77
CA MET A 49 -20.75 -4.78 -5.69
C MET A 49 -19.79 -5.64 -6.50
N ASN A 50 -19.53 -5.23 -7.74
CA ASN A 50 -18.47 -5.83 -8.54
C ASN A 50 -17.11 -5.33 -8.05
N THR A 51 -16.13 -6.22 -8.05
CA THR A 51 -14.74 -5.86 -7.77
C THR A 51 -13.86 -6.27 -8.96
N TYR A 52 -12.84 -5.48 -9.24
CA TYR A 52 -11.93 -5.69 -10.36
C TYR A 52 -10.49 -5.61 -9.89
N LYS A 53 -9.63 -6.32 -10.59
CA LYS A 53 -8.17 -6.18 -10.53
C LYS A 53 -7.75 -5.04 -11.45
N PHE A 54 -6.62 -4.39 -11.19
CA PHE A 54 -6.14 -3.30 -12.04
C PHE A 54 -5.87 -3.76 -13.48
N GLU A 55 -5.36 -4.97 -13.68
CA GLU A 55 -5.16 -5.54 -15.02
C GLU A 55 -6.47 -5.63 -15.82
N GLU A 56 -7.58 -6.03 -15.18
CA GLU A 56 -8.89 -6.12 -15.83
C GLU A 56 -9.47 -4.76 -16.23
N ILE A 57 -9.17 -3.71 -15.47
CA ILE A 57 -9.63 -2.35 -15.77
C ILE A 57 -9.07 -1.88 -17.11
N GLN A 58 -7.80 -2.17 -17.37
CA GLN A 58 -7.16 -1.84 -18.62
C GLN A 58 -7.78 -2.61 -19.80
N GLU A 59 -8.05 -3.90 -19.64
CA GLU A 59 -8.73 -4.73 -20.64
C GLU A 59 -10.14 -4.22 -20.97
N LEU A 60 -10.86 -3.70 -19.97
CA LEU A 60 -12.18 -3.10 -20.12
C LEU A 60 -12.14 -1.67 -20.69
N ASN A 61 -10.97 -1.17 -21.12
CA ASN A 61 -10.78 0.21 -21.59
C ASN A 61 -11.36 1.25 -20.60
N TYR A 62 -11.24 0.99 -19.30
CA TYR A 62 -11.74 1.83 -18.20
C TYR A 62 -13.28 1.98 -18.18
N LEU A 63 -14.02 1.18 -18.94
CA LEU A 63 -15.47 1.16 -18.95
C LEU A 63 -16.01 0.17 -17.91
N ILE A 64 -16.09 0.63 -16.68
CA ILE A 64 -16.47 -0.21 -15.55
C ILE A 64 -17.95 -0.06 -15.21
N PRO A 65 -18.68 -1.17 -15.00
CA PRO A 65 -20.10 -1.12 -14.67
C PRO A 65 -20.40 -0.36 -13.38
N ARG A 66 -21.61 0.21 -13.27
CA ARG A 66 -22.09 0.79 -12.02
C ARG A 66 -22.11 -0.24 -10.89
N LYS A 67 -22.06 0.19 -9.65
CA LYS A 67 -21.94 -0.65 -8.45
C LYS A 67 -20.63 -1.45 -8.42
N SER A 68 -19.56 -0.84 -8.87
CA SER A 68 -18.22 -1.37 -8.81
C SER A 68 -17.39 -0.65 -7.76
N ILE A 69 -16.42 -1.35 -7.19
CA ILE A 69 -15.46 -0.85 -6.21
C ILE A 69 -14.12 -1.53 -6.43
N LEU A 70 -13.04 -0.81 -6.22
CA LEU A 70 -11.68 -1.36 -6.22
C LEU A 70 -11.24 -1.60 -4.79
N LEU A 71 -10.57 -2.71 -4.59
CA LEU A 71 -9.92 -3.05 -3.32
C LEU A 71 -8.42 -3.11 -3.59
N THR A 72 -7.65 -2.32 -2.86
CA THR A 72 -6.20 -2.31 -2.97
C THR A 72 -5.56 -2.57 -1.62
N PHE A 73 -4.39 -3.19 -1.65
CA PHE A 73 -3.55 -3.40 -0.48
C PHE A 73 -2.16 -2.89 -0.81
N ASP A 74 -1.61 -2.05 0.04
CA ASP A 74 -0.27 -1.54 -0.12
C ASP A 74 0.73 -2.39 0.68
N ASP A 75 2.01 -2.28 0.35
CA ASP A 75 3.19 -2.89 0.95
C ASP A 75 3.38 -4.40 0.72
N GLY A 76 2.33 -5.18 0.51
CA GLY A 76 2.45 -6.63 0.32
C GLY A 76 2.79 -7.38 1.61
N TYR A 77 2.15 -7.02 2.74
CA TYR A 77 2.32 -7.73 4.00
C TYR A 77 1.82 -9.17 3.95
N ARG A 78 2.47 -10.07 4.69
CA ARG A 78 2.08 -11.50 4.78
C ARG A 78 0.63 -11.69 5.23
N ASN A 79 0.10 -10.80 6.08
CA ASN A 79 -1.27 -10.89 6.55
C ASN A 79 -2.32 -10.58 5.47
N ASN A 80 -1.92 -10.08 4.32
CA ASN A 80 -2.80 -10.05 3.14
C ASN A 80 -3.11 -11.46 2.64
N TYR A 81 -2.15 -12.40 2.74
CA TYR A 81 -2.35 -13.80 2.40
C TYR A 81 -3.06 -14.56 3.53
N THR A 82 -2.59 -14.44 4.78
CA THR A 82 -3.11 -15.26 5.89
C THR A 82 -4.51 -14.85 6.35
N ASN A 83 -4.85 -13.57 6.27
CA ASN A 83 -6.08 -13.02 6.85
C ASN A 83 -7.03 -12.44 5.79
N ALA A 84 -6.54 -11.61 4.86
CA ALA A 84 -7.42 -10.97 3.87
C ALA A 84 -7.84 -11.93 2.74
N TYR A 85 -6.91 -12.68 2.17
CA TYR A 85 -7.19 -13.54 1.04
C TYR A 85 -8.25 -14.64 1.29
N PRO A 86 -8.30 -15.34 2.43
CA PRO A 86 -9.39 -16.26 2.73
C PRO A 86 -10.78 -15.59 2.70
N ILE A 87 -10.87 -14.35 3.16
CA ILE A 87 -12.11 -13.57 3.15
C ILE A 87 -12.45 -13.15 1.71
N LEU A 88 -11.47 -12.68 0.93
CA LEU A 88 -11.69 -12.38 -0.48
C LEU A 88 -12.20 -13.61 -1.25
N LYS A 89 -11.63 -14.80 -1.01
CA LYS A 89 -12.11 -16.08 -1.58
C LYS A 89 -13.55 -16.38 -1.16
N LYS A 90 -13.85 -16.25 0.13
CA LYS A 90 -15.19 -16.53 0.70
C LYS A 90 -16.29 -15.70 0.05
N TYR A 91 -16.01 -14.43 -0.27
CA TYR A 91 -16.97 -13.50 -0.85
C TYR A 91 -16.81 -13.31 -2.36
N ASN A 92 -15.90 -14.06 -2.99
CA ASN A 92 -15.52 -13.93 -4.40
C ASN A 92 -15.23 -12.49 -4.79
N LYS A 93 -14.33 -11.84 -4.02
CA LYS A 93 -13.91 -10.45 -4.24
C LYS A 93 -12.52 -10.38 -4.80
N LYS A 94 -12.35 -9.52 -5.81
CA LYS A 94 -11.08 -9.26 -6.47
C LYS A 94 -10.38 -8.07 -5.82
N ALA A 95 -9.06 -8.10 -5.80
CA ALA A 95 -8.22 -7.05 -5.25
C ALA A 95 -6.89 -6.93 -6.02
N THR A 96 -6.21 -5.81 -5.83
CA THR A 96 -4.84 -5.57 -6.30
C THR A 96 -3.93 -5.34 -5.12
N ILE A 97 -2.78 -5.99 -5.08
CA ILE A 97 -1.76 -5.81 -4.03
C ILE A 97 -0.55 -5.11 -4.64
N PHE A 98 -0.12 -4.01 -4.03
CA PHE A 98 1.08 -3.26 -4.42
C PHE A 98 2.26 -3.70 -3.56
N LEU A 99 3.31 -4.22 -4.19
CA LEU A 99 4.44 -4.88 -3.53
C LEU A 99 5.64 -3.98 -3.32
N ASN A 100 6.20 -4.01 -2.13
CA ASN A 100 7.55 -3.53 -1.83
C ASN A 100 8.55 -4.64 -2.17
N THR A 101 9.11 -4.61 -3.36
CA THR A 101 9.87 -5.73 -3.93
C THR A 101 11.15 -6.11 -3.19
N ALA A 102 11.68 -5.20 -2.36
CA ALA A 102 12.86 -5.48 -1.51
C ALA A 102 12.60 -6.52 -0.41
N TYR A 103 11.35 -6.75 -0.03
CA TYR A 103 11.00 -7.57 1.13
C TYR A 103 10.36 -8.91 0.78
N VAL A 104 9.85 -9.04 -0.45
CA VAL A 104 9.16 -10.26 -0.90
C VAL A 104 10.09 -11.48 -0.81
N GLY A 105 9.68 -12.47 -0.01
CA GLY A 105 10.43 -13.70 0.19
C GLY A 105 11.71 -13.55 1.02
N ILE A 106 11.99 -12.35 1.55
CA ILE A 106 13.19 -12.04 2.34
C ILE A 106 12.81 -11.76 3.79
N ASP A 107 11.77 -10.99 4.01
CA ASP A 107 11.31 -10.57 5.33
C ASP A 107 10.02 -11.31 5.71
N ASP A 108 9.99 -11.86 6.93
CA ASP A 108 8.87 -12.67 7.42
C ASP A 108 7.54 -11.92 7.58
N ASP A 109 7.57 -10.59 7.62
CA ASP A 109 6.36 -9.77 7.68
C ASP A 109 5.70 -9.58 6.30
N TYR A 110 6.39 -9.96 5.23
CA TYR A 110 5.95 -9.75 3.85
C TYR A 110 5.60 -11.07 3.14
N LEU A 111 4.93 -10.97 2.01
CA LEU A 111 4.54 -12.09 1.16
C LEU A 111 5.77 -12.85 0.65
N THR A 112 5.64 -14.16 0.51
CA THR A 112 6.57 -14.98 -0.26
C THR A 112 6.15 -15.06 -1.73
N TRP A 113 7.09 -15.41 -2.62
CA TRP A 113 6.79 -15.61 -4.04
C TRP A 113 5.77 -16.73 -4.28
N ASP A 114 5.78 -17.79 -3.47
CA ASP A 114 4.81 -18.89 -3.56
C ASP A 114 3.38 -18.41 -3.19
N GLN A 115 3.25 -17.58 -2.16
CA GLN A 115 1.97 -16.99 -1.76
C GLN A 115 1.43 -16.04 -2.84
N ILE A 116 2.31 -15.22 -3.43
CA ILE A 116 1.97 -14.34 -4.57
C ILE A 116 1.45 -15.17 -5.74
N LEU A 117 2.17 -16.24 -6.10
CA LEU A 117 1.80 -17.10 -7.22
C LEU A 117 0.46 -17.81 -6.98
N GLU A 118 0.21 -18.31 -5.74
CA GLU A 118 -1.09 -18.90 -5.39
C GLU A 118 -2.24 -17.91 -5.53
N MET A 119 -2.08 -16.69 -4.97
CA MET A 119 -3.11 -15.66 -5.05
C MET A 119 -3.38 -15.22 -6.48
N TYR A 120 -2.32 -15.05 -7.28
CA TYR A 120 -2.43 -14.69 -8.70
C TYR A 120 -3.17 -15.76 -9.51
N ASN A 121 -2.76 -17.02 -9.35
CA ASN A 121 -3.37 -18.16 -10.06
C ASN A 121 -4.83 -18.41 -9.66
N SER A 122 -5.28 -17.90 -8.51
CA SER A 122 -6.69 -17.96 -8.13
C SER A 122 -7.60 -17.08 -9.00
N GLY A 123 -7.03 -16.13 -9.74
CA GLY A 123 -7.75 -15.14 -10.52
C GLY A 123 -8.40 -14.01 -9.70
N LEU A 124 -8.24 -14.02 -8.35
CA LEU A 124 -8.84 -13.02 -7.47
C LEU A 124 -7.91 -11.84 -7.16
N VAL A 125 -6.60 -12.04 -7.26
CA VAL A 125 -5.62 -11.00 -6.90
C VAL A 125 -4.64 -10.81 -8.05
N ASP A 126 -4.37 -9.54 -8.39
CA ASP A 126 -3.21 -9.16 -9.19
C ASP A 126 -2.20 -8.38 -8.35
N PHE A 127 -1.03 -8.19 -8.91
CA PHE A 127 0.09 -7.56 -8.21
C PHE A 127 0.68 -6.43 -9.04
N GLN A 128 0.92 -5.31 -8.37
CA GLN A 128 1.55 -4.12 -8.92
C GLN A 128 2.75 -3.72 -8.05
N LEU A 129 3.53 -2.75 -8.51
CA LEU A 129 4.71 -2.29 -7.79
C LEU A 129 4.36 -1.12 -6.85
N HIS A 130 4.87 -1.19 -5.61
CA HIS A 130 4.77 -0.12 -4.60
C HIS A 130 6.16 0.38 -4.18
N SER A 131 6.99 0.74 -5.15
CA SER A 131 8.41 1.01 -5.01
C SER A 131 9.25 -0.24 -4.69
N HIS A 132 10.57 -0.06 -4.53
CA HIS A 132 11.46 -1.17 -4.15
C HIS A 132 11.43 -1.40 -2.65
N SER A 133 11.63 -0.39 -1.85
CA SER A 133 11.84 -0.51 -0.40
C SER A 133 10.91 0.33 0.46
N HIS A 134 10.14 1.24 -0.14
CA HIS A 134 9.21 2.15 0.53
C HIS A 134 9.85 2.89 1.72
N PHE A 135 11.11 3.27 1.58
CA PHE A 135 11.78 3.96 2.66
C PHE A 135 11.25 5.37 2.87
N SER A 136 11.21 5.77 4.13
CA SER A 136 11.08 7.19 4.46
C SER A 136 12.37 7.92 4.11
N VAL A 137 12.22 9.09 3.51
CA VAL A 137 13.31 10.02 3.23
C VAL A 137 13.23 11.23 4.17
N ILE A 138 14.37 11.86 4.45
CA ILE A 138 14.41 13.11 5.21
C ILE A 138 13.63 14.16 4.41
N SER A 139 12.48 14.58 4.92
CA SER A 139 11.64 15.58 4.26
C SER A 139 12.00 17.00 4.62
N ARG A 140 12.64 17.19 5.79
CA ARG A 140 13.16 18.47 6.30
C ARG A 140 14.40 18.22 7.13
N ILE A 141 15.38 19.16 7.07
CA ILE A 141 16.56 19.17 7.93
C ILE A 141 16.16 19.76 9.30
N GLU A 142 15.31 19.04 10.01
CA GLU A 142 14.78 19.37 11.33
C GLU A 142 14.79 18.10 12.17
N ILE A 143 15.43 18.15 13.34
CA ILE A 143 15.54 16.99 14.22
C ILE A 143 14.19 16.76 14.89
N ASP A 144 13.65 15.55 14.75
CA ASP A 144 12.41 15.08 15.35
C ASP A 144 12.65 14.31 16.65
N GLY A 145 13.87 13.84 16.86
CA GLY A 145 14.29 13.11 18.04
C GLY A 145 15.67 12.48 17.87
N PHE A 146 15.99 11.56 18.78
CA PHE A 146 17.23 10.80 18.73
C PHE A 146 16.96 9.30 18.86
N PHE A 147 17.76 8.51 18.16
CA PHE A 147 17.67 7.05 18.21
C PHE A 147 18.03 6.56 19.63
N SER A 148 17.11 5.88 20.28
CA SER A 148 17.19 5.43 21.68
C SER A 148 17.16 3.90 21.78
N VAL A 149 17.30 3.38 22.98
CA VAL A 149 17.19 1.93 23.26
C VAL A 149 15.82 1.40 22.82
N GLU A 150 14.73 2.14 23.08
CA GLU A 150 13.39 1.74 22.67
C GLU A 150 13.23 1.74 21.14
N SER A 151 14.05 2.53 20.44
CA SER A 151 14.03 2.58 18.97
C SER A 151 14.45 1.25 18.33
N PHE A 152 15.31 0.46 18.97
CA PHE A 152 15.69 -0.87 18.48
C PHE A 152 14.50 -1.84 18.41
N ASN A 153 13.50 -1.68 19.28
CA ASN A 153 12.31 -2.51 19.32
C ASN A 153 11.27 -2.11 18.25
N LYS A 154 11.46 -0.96 17.60
CA LYS A 154 10.61 -0.47 16.51
C LYS A 154 11.22 -0.84 15.16
N LYS A 155 10.92 -2.04 14.67
CA LYS A 155 11.50 -2.66 13.47
C LYS A 155 11.51 -1.72 12.24
N GLU A 156 10.40 -1.02 11.99
CA GLU A 156 10.31 -0.05 10.89
C GLU A 156 11.25 1.14 11.09
N LEU A 157 11.21 1.77 12.27
CA LEU A 157 12.08 2.90 12.57
C LEU A 157 13.56 2.52 12.47
N TYR A 158 13.92 1.33 12.97
CA TYR A 158 15.28 0.81 12.85
C TYR A 158 15.72 0.68 11.39
N ARG A 159 14.88 0.08 10.52
CA ARG A 159 15.16 -0.06 9.09
C ARG A 159 15.32 1.28 8.40
N GLU A 160 14.41 2.23 8.68
CA GLU A 160 14.46 3.57 8.11
C GLU A 160 15.76 4.30 8.47
N ILE A 161 16.13 4.31 9.75
CA ILE A 161 17.35 4.97 10.22
C ILE A 161 18.59 4.30 9.65
N LYS A 162 18.64 2.94 9.63
CA LYS A 162 19.71 2.18 8.97
C LYS A 162 19.87 2.58 7.51
N ASN A 163 18.76 2.74 6.78
CA ASN A 163 18.80 3.15 5.37
C ASN A 163 19.30 4.59 5.19
N ILE A 164 18.80 5.53 6.01
CA ILE A 164 19.20 6.95 5.96
C ILE A 164 20.71 7.10 6.21
N TYR A 165 21.23 6.41 7.22
CA TYR A 165 22.65 6.46 7.58
C TYR A 165 23.51 5.45 6.79
N ARG A 166 22.91 4.54 6.02
CA ARG A 166 23.59 3.49 5.24
C ARG A 166 24.48 2.57 6.07
N LYS A 167 24.17 2.43 7.37
CA LYS A 167 24.85 1.57 8.35
C LYS A 167 23.97 1.31 9.57
N GLU A 168 24.45 0.43 10.45
CA GLU A 168 23.73 0.10 11.68
C GLU A 168 23.51 1.34 12.57
N PRO A 169 22.24 1.60 12.97
CA PRO A 169 21.93 2.74 13.83
C PRO A 169 22.60 2.64 15.20
N ARG A 170 23.04 3.76 15.73
CA ARG A 170 23.57 3.91 17.09
C ARG A 170 22.68 4.79 17.94
N ILE A 171 22.66 4.55 19.25
CA ILE A 171 22.00 5.42 20.22
C ILE A 171 22.59 6.83 20.08
N GLY A 172 21.69 7.83 20.04
CA GLY A 172 22.07 9.23 19.87
C GLY A 172 22.09 9.74 18.43
N TYR A 173 21.92 8.87 17.42
CA TYR A 173 21.76 9.37 16.05
C TYR A 173 20.53 10.26 15.93
N PRO A 174 20.64 11.47 15.34
CA PRO A 174 19.49 12.34 15.13
C PRO A 174 18.49 11.71 14.16
N ILE A 175 17.24 11.77 14.53
CA ILE A 175 16.10 11.38 13.69
C ILE A 175 15.53 12.66 13.09
N PHE A 176 15.57 12.78 11.78
CA PHE A 176 15.02 13.94 11.06
C PHE A 176 13.54 13.74 10.72
N LYS A 177 12.82 14.83 10.45
CA LYS A 177 11.45 14.75 9.90
C LYS A 177 11.47 14.02 8.56
N ARG A 178 10.62 13.01 8.44
CA ARG A 178 10.60 12.06 7.32
C ARG A 178 9.23 12.00 6.67
N ARG A 179 9.22 11.57 5.42
CA ARG A 179 8.02 11.15 4.68
C ARG A 179 8.42 10.05 3.69
N GLY A 180 7.42 9.28 3.21
CA GLY A 180 7.65 8.27 2.18
C GLY A 180 8.31 8.86 0.93
N GLU A 181 9.24 8.14 0.34
CA GLU A 181 10.02 8.59 -0.84
C GLU A 181 9.16 8.97 -2.05
N LEU A 182 7.97 8.39 -2.17
CA LEU A 182 7.02 8.70 -3.24
C LEU A 182 6.24 10.01 -3.00
N ALA A 183 6.30 10.56 -1.78
CA ALA A 183 5.51 11.73 -1.39
C ALA A 183 6.29 13.05 -1.46
N VAL A 184 7.62 13.03 -1.45
CA VAL A 184 8.48 14.22 -1.38
C VAL A 184 9.85 13.98 -1.98
N TYR A 185 10.53 15.07 -2.39
CA TYR A 185 11.97 15.04 -2.62
C TYR A 185 12.70 14.95 -1.28
N GLY A 186 13.51 13.91 -1.10
CA GLY A 186 14.25 13.67 0.12
C GLY A 186 15.63 14.33 0.15
N TYR A 187 16.10 14.67 1.33
CA TYR A 187 17.48 15.08 1.60
C TYR A 187 18.34 13.85 1.89
N LYS A 188 19.54 13.81 1.34
CA LYS A 188 20.55 12.78 1.66
C LYS A 188 21.56 13.34 2.66
N LEU A 189 21.91 12.55 3.64
CA LEU A 189 23.01 12.90 4.55
C LEU A 189 24.35 12.77 3.82
N THR A 190 25.25 13.70 4.07
CA THR A 190 26.62 13.62 3.56
C THR A 190 27.44 12.62 4.36
N ASP A 191 28.44 11.98 3.74
CA ASP A 191 29.32 11.04 4.44
C ASP A 191 30.01 11.71 5.62
N LYS A 192 30.45 12.96 5.47
CA LYS A 192 31.04 13.76 6.55
C LYS A 192 30.09 13.94 7.74
N PHE A 193 28.80 14.17 7.51
CA PHE A 193 27.82 14.27 8.60
C PHE A 193 27.66 12.94 9.32
N ILE A 194 27.62 11.84 8.56
CA ILE A 194 27.50 10.49 9.13
C ILE A 194 28.72 10.15 10.00
N GLU A 195 29.94 10.52 9.57
CA GLU A 195 31.17 10.35 10.33
C GLU A 195 31.15 11.13 11.66
N ILE A 196 30.61 12.35 11.66
CA ILE A 196 30.47 13.17 12.89
C ILE A 196 29.51 12.49 13.88
N CYS A 197 28.43 11.87 13.43
CA CYS A 197 27.50 11.17 14.29
C CYS A 197 28.10 9.89 14.91
N ASP A 198 29.23 9.39 14.39
CA ASP A 198 29.93 8.22 14.92
C ASP A 198 30.91 8.53 16.04
N GLN A 199 31.25 9.79 16.26
CA GLN A 199 32.16 10.24 17.32
C GLN A 199 31.43 10.41 18.65
#